data_9eb92f04bc4d14905b93dcde3026d6e2
#
_entry.id   9eb92f04bc4d14905b93dcde3026d6e2
#
_cell.length_a   1.000
_cell.length_b   1.000
_cell.length_c   1.000
_cell.angle_alpha   90.00
_cell.angle_beta   90.00
_cell.angle_gamma   90.00
#
_symmetry.space_group_name_H-M   'P 1'
#
loop_
_entity.id
_entity.type
_entity.pdbx_description
1 polymer ?
#
loop_
_entity_poly.entity_id
_entity_poly.type
_entity_poly.pdbx_seq_one_letter_code
_entity_poly.pdbx_strand_id
1 'polypeptide(L)'
;MRTLQKSNVKNLIMTGCPAWYDLSKIDSLKLDKKYNDGTISDSVTIGISDPALPCNKPYFYGLVNFIVRKYHNANIKLFFHRGISKEDLAKVKLLCKKYSKLAYVDLSGSAEGFKQYNQCFLHIGFRVHAHIYNLSQGNVSVLINEDARGIGVNHALGIENIDCLLKNSKVIKPSVSNQILETIVLDYLRYIEKSGYMQYRRAYKQIREYFNVAKSFIAGMI
;
A
#
# COMPACT_ATOMS: atom_id res chain seq x y z
N MET A 1 -13.03 -6.92 17.00
CA MET A 1 -13.35 -7.78 18.17
C MET A 1 -13.87 -6.99 19.37
N ARG A 2 -13.16 -5.99 19.90
CA ARG A 2 -13.61 -5.24 21.10
C ARG A 2 -15.06 -4.72 21.02
N THR A 3 -15.50 -4.23 19.84
CA THR A 3 -16.88 -3.72 19.68
C THR A 3 -17.92 -4.84 19.80
N LEU A 4 -17.68 -5.99 19.19
CA LEU A 4 -18.57 -7.16 19.26
C LEU A 4 -18.59 -7.78 20.66
N GLN A 5 -17.44 -7.81 21.36
CA GLN A 5 -17.38 -8.24 22.76
C GLN A 5 -18.20 -7.33 23.68
N LYS A 6 -18.19 -6.01 23.46
CA LYS A 6 -19.05 -5.05 24.18
C LYS A 6 -20.54 -5.28 23.93
N SER A 7 -20.90 -5.89 22.81
CA SER A 7 -22.28 -6.26 22.45
C SER A 7 -22.66 -7.68 22.91
N ASN A 8 -21.90 -8.28 23.85
CA ASN A 8 -22.11 -9.64 24.39
C ASN A 8 -22.08 -10.77 23.34
N VAL A 9 -21.43 -10.52 22.18
CA VAL A 9 -21.20 -11.59 21.19
C VAL A 9 -20.11 -12.51 21.74
N LYS A 10 -20.45 -13.79 21.91
CA LYS A 10 -19.56 -14.84 22.43
C LYS A 10 -18.92 -15.61 21.26
N ASN A 11 -17.87 -16.37 21.55
CA ASN A 11 -17.19 -17.26 20.59
C ASN A 11 -16.61 -16.52 19.36
N LEU A 12 -16.01 -15.35 19.59
CA LEU A 12 -15.37 -14.56 18.56
C LEU A 12 -13.96 -15.07 18.28
N ILE A 13 -13.70 -15.41 17.02
CA ILE A 13 -12.37 -15.79 16.53
C ILE A 13 -11.92 -14.73 15.53
N MET A 14 -10.72 -14.19 15.72
CA MET A 14 -10.10 -13.27 14.77
C MET A 14 -9.36 -14.07 13.72
N THR A 15 -9.89 -14.08 12.50
CA THR A 15 -9.29 -14.75 11.34
C THR A 15 -8.51 -13.79 10.43
N GLY A 16 -8.54 -12.48 10.71
CA GLY A 16 -7.96 -11.47 9.81
C GLY A 16 -8.84 -11.22 8.57
N CYS A 17 -8.27 -10.56 7.59
CA CYS A 17 -8.95 -10.30 6.31
C CYS A 17 -8.57 -11.38 5.28
N PRO A 18 -9.54 -12.10 4.66
CA PRO A 18 -9.22 -13.12 3.65
C PRO A 18 -8.39 -12.60 2.49
N ALA A 19 -8.48 -11.31 2.16
CA ALA A 19 -7.69 -10.69 1.10
C ALA A 19 -6.17 -10.62 1.39
N TRP A 20 -5.74 -10.91 2.62
CA TRP A 20 -4.32 -11.03 2.97
C TRP A 20 -3.72 -12.40 2.63
N TYR A 21 -4.55 -13.39 2.28
CA TYR A 21 -4.11 -14.77 2.17
C TYR A 21 -3.81 -15.18 0.74
N ASP A 22 -2.70 -14.72 0.19
CA ASP A 22 -2.09 -15.41 -0.95
C ASP A 22 -1.15 -16.48 -0.42
N LEU A 23 -1.68 -17.70 -0.30
CA LEU A 23 -1.03 -18.84 0.34
C LEU A 23 0.24 -19.28 -0.37
N SER A 24 0.32 -19.03 -1.66
CA SER A 24 1.51 -19.38 -2.45
C SER A 24 2.73 -18.51 -2.11
N LYS A 25 2.53 -17.41 -1.38
CA LYS A 25 3.56 -16.39 -1.13
C LYS A 25 3.77 -16.04 0.33
N ILE A 26 2.90 -16.55 1.24
CA ILE A 26 3.00 -16.28 2.68
C ILE A 26 4.36 -16.70 3.26
N ASP A 27 4.99 -17.72 2.69
CA ASP A 27 6.28 -18.24 3.15
C ASP A 27 7.50 -17.57 2.48
N SER A 28 7.30 -16.84 1.38
CA SER A 28 8.36 -16.17 0.65
C SER A 28 8.40 -14.67 0.97
N LEU A 29 8.99 -14.28 2.11
CA LEU A 29 9.31 -12.88 2.36
C LEU A 29 10.33 -12.40 1.34
N LYS A 30 9.88 -11.66 0.33
CA LYS A 30 10.75 -11.00 -0.66
C LYS A 30 11.75 -10.05 0.00
N LEU A 31 11.50 -9.67 1.25
CA LEU A 31 12.34 -8.81 2.06
C LEU A 31 13.75 -9.40 2.31
N ASP A 32 13.86 -10.72 2.48
CA ASP A 32 15.14 -11.33 2.85
C ASP A 32 16.14 -11.42 1.70
N LYS A 33 15.67 -11.44 0.44
CA LYS A 33 16.53 -11.62 -0.74
C LYS A 33 17.04 -10.31 -1.36
N LYS A 34 16.41 -9.16 -1.09
CA LYS A 34 16.68 -7.90 -1.80
C LYS A 34 17.36 -6.81 -0.94
N TYR A 35 17.49 -7.00 0.36
CA TYR A 35 17.91 -5.96 1.31
C TYR A 35 19.15 -6.24 2.12
N ASN A 36 19.93 -7.24 1.78
CA ASN A 36 21.20 -7.45 2.46
C ASN A 36 22.18 -6.26 2.28
N ASP A 37 21.91 -5.37 1.33
CA ASP A 37 22.82 -4.27 0.99
C ASP A 37 22.29 -2.86 1.34
N GLY A 38 21.11 -2.75 1.98
CA GLY A 38 20.58 -1.46 2.47
C GLY A 38 20.15 -0.44 1.40
N THR A 39 20.26 -0.76 0.13
CA THR A 39 19.90 0.12 -0.99
C THR A 39 18.81 -0.48 -1.86
N ILE A 40 17.83 0.34 -2.26
CA ILE A 40 16.88 -0.02 -3.32
C ILE A 40 17.68 -0.10 -4.62
N SER A 41 17.93 -1.33 -5.09
CA SER A 41 18.72 -1.54 -6.30
C SER A 41 18.01 -1.02 -7.55
N ASP A 42 18.76 -0.70 -8.60
CA ASP A 42 18.28 -0.20 -9.90
C ASP A 42 17.28 -1.13 -10.61
N SER A 43 17.15 -2.37 -10.16
CA SER A 43 16.20 -3.36 -10.68
C SER A 43 14.85 -3.37 -9.96
N VAL A 44 14.65 -2.53 -8.96
CA VAL A 44 13.41 -2.48 -8.18
C VAL A 44 12.30 -1.77 -8.93
N THR A 45 11.10 -2.34 -8.89
CA THR A 45 9.89 -1.65 -9.35
C THR A 45 9.14 -1.04 -8.17
N ILE A 46 8.85 0.26 -8.26
CA ILE A 46 8.02 1.00 -7.30
C ILE A 46 6.66 1.24 -7.93
N GLY A 47 5.61 0.78 -7.24
CA GLY A 47 4.22 1.05 -7.64
C GLY A 47 3.66 2.27 -6.91
N ILE A 48 2.99 3.17 -7.63
CA ILE A 48 2.28 4.30 -7.03
C ILE A 48 0.82 4.23 -7.45
N SER A 49 -0.10 4.08 -6.49
CA SER A 49 -1.54 4.03 -6.78
C SER A 49 -2.21 5.40 -6.67
N ASP A 50 -3.15 5.66 -7.59
CA ASP A 50 -3.93 6.88 -7.65
C ASP A 50 -4.84 7.06 -6.42
N PRO A 51 -5.27 8.29 -6.09
CA PRO A 51 -6.24 8.53 -5.02
C PRO A 51 -7.67 8.16 -5.44
N ALA A 52 -8.50 7.79 -4.46
CA ALA A 52 -9.94 7.62 -4.65
C ALA A 52 -10.64 8.98 -4.67
N LEU A 53 -10.15 9.93 -3.87
CA LEU A 53 -10.71 11.26 -3.72
C LEU A 53 -10.05 12.25 -4.70
N PRO A 54 -10.83 12.95 -5.54
CA PRO A 54 -10.28 13.91 -6.51
C PRO A 54 -9.42 15.02 -5.86
N CYS A 55 -9.76 15.43 -4.63
CA CYS A 55 -9.01 16.46 -3.89
C CYS A 55 -7.57 16.02 -3.57
N ASN A 56 -7.26 14.72 -3.59
CA ASN A 56 -5.91 14.20 -3.35
C ASN A 56 -5.06 14.05 -4.63
N LYS A 57 -5.60 14.35 -5.82
CA LYS A 57 -4.82 14.32 -7.07
C LYS A 57 -3.55 15.20 -7.06
N PRO A 58 -3.57 16.43 -6.51
CA PRO A 58 -2.34 17.22 -6.39
C PRO A 58 -1.25 16.52 -5.58
N TYR A 59 -1.63 15.83 -4.49
CA TYR A 59 -0.69 15.04 -3.68
C TYR A 59 -0.13 13.85 -4.43
N PHE A 60 -0.97 13.16 -5.20
CA PHE A 60 -0.53 12.06 -6.05
C PHE A 60 0.55 12.52 -7.03
N TYR A 61 0.34 13.61 -7.75
CA TYR A 61 1.33 14.13 -8.69
C TYR A 61 2.58 14.68 -8.00
N GLY A 62 2.45 15.32 -6.83
CA GLY A 62 3.58 15.71 -5.98
C GLY A 62 4.41 14.48 -5.60
N LEU A 63 3.75 13.45 -5.06
CA LEU A 63 4.39 12.19 -4.70
C LEU A 63 5.10 11.52 -5.88
N VAL A 64 4.46 11.46 -7.06
CA VAL A 64 5.08 10.92 -8.28
C VAL A 64 6.37 11.66 -8.61
N ASN A 65 6.34 12.99 -8.67
CA ASN A 65 7.53 13.81 -8.94
C ASN A 65 8.63 13.62 -7.88
N PHE A 66 8.25 13.48 -6.62
CA PHE A 66 9.18 13.23 -5.53
C PHE A 66 9.85 11.86 -5.66
N ILE A 67 9.06 10.78 -5.85
CA ILE A 67 9.57 9.41 -5.95
C ILE A 67 10.46 9.22 -7.16
N VAL A 68 10.08 9.77 -8.33
CA VAL A 68 10.90 9.71 -9.55
C VAL A 68 12.25 10.38 -9.35
N ARG A 69 12.31 11.50 -8.62
CA ARG A 69 13.58 12.19 -8.33
C ARG A 69 14.43 11.42 -7.31
N LYS A 70 13.78 10.87 -6.26
CA LYS A 70 14.49 10.13 -5.20
C LYS A 70 15.04 8.80 -5.70
N TYR A 71 14.26 8.07 -6.50
CA TYR A 71 14.59 6.73 -6.99
C TYR A 71 14.76 6.72 -8.52
N HIS A 72 15.62 7.61 -9.02
CA HIS A 72 15.81 7.85 -10.46
C HIS A 72 16.27 6.62 -11.25
N ASN A 73 16.82 5.61 -10.57
CA ASN A 73 17.26 4.36 -11.16
C ASN A 73 16.20 3.24 -11.10
N ALA A 74 15.15 3.40 -10.30
CA ALA A 74 14.08 2.41 -10.19
C ALA A 74 13.07 2.49 -11.35
N ASN A 75 12.44 1.36 -11.68
CA ASN A 75 11.28 1.35 -12.56
C ASN A 75 10.05 1.81 -11.75
N ILE A 76 9.34 2.82 -12.22
CA ILE A 76 8.18 3.35 -11.52
C ILE A 76 6.92 3.10 -12.35
N LYS A 77 5.89 2.51 -11.73
CA LYS A 77 4.60 2.25 -12.35
C LYS A 77 3.49 3.00 -11.62
N LEU A 78 2.74 3.81 -12.36
CA LEU A 78 1.54 4.48 -11.87
C LEU A 78 0.33 3.61 -12.12
N PHE A 79 -0.47 3.37 -11.11
CA PHE A 79 -1.65 2.51 -11.19
C PHE A 79 -2.93 3.32 -11.01
N PHE A 80 -3.84 3.25 -11.98
CA PHE A 80 -5.13 3.91 -11.99
C PHE A 80 -6.25 2.89 -11.81
N HIS A 81 -6.96 2.93 -10.68
CA HIS A 81 -7.95 1.91 -10.31
C HIS A 81 -9.36 2.14 -10.86
N ARG A 82 -9.69 3.37 -11.21
CA ARG A 82 -11.03 3.76 -11.71
C ARG A 82 -11.01 4.23 -13.17
N GLY A 83 -9.99 3.83 -13.89
CA GLY A 83 -9.71 4.38 -15.21
C GLY A 83 -8.92 5.68 -15.13
N ILE A 84 -8.33 6.06 -16.24
CA ILE A 84 -7.57 7.28 -16.38
C ILE A 84 -8.39 8.33 -17.15
N SER A 85 -8.65 9.48 -16.54
CA SER A 85 -9.32 10.57 -17.22
C SER A 85 -8.46 11.13 -18.38
N LYS A 86 -9.08 11.78 -19.38
CA LYS A 86 -8.34 12.41 -20.48
C LYS A 86 -7.29 13.40 -19.98
N GLU A 87 -7.62 14.18 -18.94
CA GLU A 87 -6.71 15.14 -18.31
C GLU A 87 -5.54 14.44 -17.61
N ASP A 88 -5.81 13.42 -16.82
CA ASP A 88 -4.77 12.64 -16.13
C ASP A 88 -3.87 11.94 -17.15
N LEU A 89 -4.45 11.38 -18.22
CA LEU A 89 -3.69 10.71 -19.28
C LEU A 89 -2.72 11.66 -19.98
N ALA A 90 -3.15 12.90 -20.25
CA ALA A 90 -2.28 13.92 -20.85
C ALA A 90 -1.10 14.24 -19.92
N LYS A 91 -1.36 14.48 -18.63
CA LYS A 91 -0.31 14.73 -17.61
C LYS A 91 0.66 13.55 -17.49
N VAL A 92 0.14 12.33 -17.40
CA VAL A 92 0.95 11.13 -17.26
C VAL A 92 1.81 10.86 -18.49
N LYS A 93 1.28 11.07 -19.71
CA LYS A 93 2.08 10.97 -20.93
C LYS A 93 3.24 11.96 -20.97
N LEU A 94 3.04 13.18 -20.48
CA LEU A 94 4.12 14.18 -20.36
C LEU A 94 5.19 13.72 -19.35
N LEU A 95 4.77 13.18 -18.20
CA LEU A 95 5.70 12.64 -17.22
C LEU A 95 6.49 11.44 -17.77
N CYS A 96 5.83 10.51 -18.46
CA CYS A 96 6.52 9.37 -19.10
C CYS A 96 7.51 9.78 -20.20
N LYS A 97 7.22 10.88 -20.94
CA LYS A 97 8.20 11.45 -21.87
C LYS A 97 9.42 12.04 -21.17
N LYS A 98 9.21 12.64 -19.99
CA LYS A 98 10.28 13.26 -19.21
C LYS A 98 11.14 12.22 -18.47
N TYR A 99 10.55 11.13 -18.02
CA TYR A 99 11.18 10.12 -17.19
C TYR A 99 11.07 8.74 -17.84
N SER A 100 12.15 8.26 -18.45
CA SER A 100 12.19 7.03 -19.25
C SER A 100 11.82 5.75 -18.50
N LYS A 101 11.99 5.73 -17.16
CA LYS A 101 11.66 4.58 -16.30
C LYS A 101 10.28 4.70 -15.65
N LEU A 102 9.47 5.68 -16.05
CA LEU A 102 8.10 5.85 -15.60
C LEU A 102 7.12 5.27 -16.61
N ALA A 103 6.24 4.40 -16.14
CA ALA A 103 5.13 3.84 -16.91
C ALA A 103 3.81 3.99 -16.16
N TYR A 104 2.70 3.77 -16.84
CA TYR A 104 1.37 3.75 -16.21
C TYR A 104 0.57 2.53 -16.64
N VAL A 105 -0.35 2.11 -15.78
CA VAL A 105 -1.24 0.97 -15.97
C VAL A 105 -2.65 1.40 -15.58
N ASP A 106 -3.61 1.17 -16.47
CA ASP A 106 -5.03 1.29 -16.16
C ASP A 106 -5.53 -0.07 -15.67
N LEU A 107 -6.02 -0.10 -14.43
CA LEU A 107 -6.56 -1.30 -13.78
C LEU A 107 -8.08 -1.35 -13.84
N SER A 108 -8.73 -0.40 -14.51
CA SER A 108 -10.19 -0.37 -14.59
C SER A 108 -10.72 -1.62 -15.32
N GLY A 109 -11.77 -2.20 -14.77
CA GLY A 109 -12.50 -3.28 -15.43
C GLY A 109 -11.93 -4.70 -15.27
N SER A 110 -10.77 -4.90 -14.60
CA SER A 110 -10.23 -6.24 -14.39
C SER A 110 -9.52 -6.43 -13.07
N ALA A 111 -9.96 -7.44 -12.30
CA ALA A 111 -9.24 -7.89 -11.11
C ALA A 111 -7.86 -8.49 -11.45
N GLU A 112 -7.72 -9.07 -12.65
CA GLU A 112 -6.45 -9.61 -13.15
C GLU A 112 -5.35 -8.53 -13.27
N GLY A 113 -5.74 -7.29 -13.49
CA GLY A 113 -4.83 -6.14 -13.51
C GLY A 113 -4.00 -6.00 -12.23
N PHE A 114 -4.52 -6.43 -11.08
CA PHE A 114 -3.78 -6.41 -9.83
C PHE A 114 -2.49 -7.25 -9.87
N LYS A 115 -2.40 -8.27 -10.72
CA LYS A 115 -1.16 -9.05 -10.91
C LYS A 115 0.03 -8.18 -11.35
N GLN A 116 -0.20 -7.00 -11.91
CA GLN A 116 0.87 -6.06 -12.24
C GLN A 116 1.64 -5.58 -10.99
N TYR A 117 1.01 -5.56 -9.81
CA TYR A 117 1.68 -5.28 -8.54
C TYR A 117 2.66 -6.37 -8.11
N ASN A 118 2.58 -7.60 -8.64
CA ASN A 118 3.51 -8.68 -8.29
C ASN A 118 4.97 -8.36 -8.63
N GLN A 119 5.18 -7.43 -9.55
CA GLN A 119 6.51 -6.96 -9.94
C GLN A 119 7.02 -5.86 -9.00
N CYS A 120 6.15 -5.24 -8.20
CA CYS A 120 6.54 -4.18 -7.31
C CYS A 120 7.24 -4.77 -6.08
N PHE A 121 8.29 -4.10 -5.67
CA PHE A 121 8.92 -4.32 -4.38
C PHE A 121 8.32 -3.40 -3.31
N LEU A 122 8.17 -2.13 -3.66
CA LEU A 122 7.58 -1.08 -2.85
C LEU A 122 6.32 -0.56 -3.53
N HIS A 123 5.22 -0.51 -2.80
CA HIS A 123 4.01 0.22 -3.19
C HIS A 123 3.86 1.45 -2.28
N ILE A 124 3.52 2.58 -2.87
CA ILE A 124 3.16 3.80 -2.14
C ILE A 124 1.88 4.35 -2.76
N GLY A 125 0.89 4.70 -1.98
CA GLY A 125 -0.29 5.34 -2.56
C GLY A 125 -1.52 5.32 -1.68
N PHE A 126 -2.67 5.59 -2.31
CA PHE A 126 -3.89 5.95 -1.61
C PHE A 126 -4.93 4.81 -1.56
N ARG A 127 -4.73 3.73 -2.32
CA ARG A 127 -5.73 2.66 -2.48
C ARG A 127 -5.56 1.57 -1.43
N VAL A 128 -6.53 1.47 -0.53
CA VAL A 128 -6.60 0.39 0.48
C VAL A 128 -6.51 -1.01 -0.15
N HIS A 129 -7.24 -1.26 -1.25
CA HIS A 129 -7.19 -2.58 -1.91
C HIS A 129 -5.82 -2.88 -2.52
N ALA A 130 -5.14 -1.86 -3.10
CA ALA A 130 -3.77 -2.02 -3.57
C ALA A 130 -2.81 -2.31 -2.42
N HIS A 131 -2.98 -1.62 -1.29
CA HIS A 131 -2.19 -1.85 -0.09
C HIS A 131 -2.36 -3.29 0.42
N ILE A 132 -3.60 -3.76 0.61
CA ILE A 132 -3.89 -5.12 1.06
C ILE A 132 -3.31 -6.15 0.08
N TYR A 133 -3.49 -5.94 -1.22
CA TYR A 133 -2.95 -6.84 -2.24
C TYR A 133 -1.42 -6.89 -2.19
N ASN A 134 -0.74 -5.75 -2.12
CA ASN A 134 0.72 -5.73 -2.01
C ASN A 134 1.21 -6.45 -0.75
N LEU A 135 0.54 -6.27 0.39
CA LEU A 135 0.86 -7.01 1.60
C LEU A 135 0.67 -8.52 1.40
N SER A 136 -0.41 -8.97 0.75
CA SER A 136 -0.62 -10.41 0.46
C SER A 136 0.46 -11.01 -0.44
N GLN A 137 1.11 -10.16 -1.27
CA GLN A 137 2.20 -10.56 -2.15
C GLN A 137 3.59 -10.48 -1.49
N GLY A 138 3.67 -10.11 -0.22
CA GLY A 138 4.93 -9.91 0.49
C GLY A 138 5.70 -8.66 0.03
N ASN A 139 5.02 -7.67 -0.54
CA ASN A 139 5.63 -6.39 -0.90
C ASN A 139 5.53 -5.40 0.26
N VAL A 140 6.52 -4.51 0.39
CA VAL A 140 6.39 -3.34 1.27
C VAL A 140 5.32 -2.43 0.71
N SER A 141 4.39 -1.98 1.54
CA SER A 141 3.30 -1.13 1.08
C SER A 141 3.03 0.01 2.05
N VAL A 142 3.23 1.22 1.59
CA VAL A 142 2.98 2.47 2.32
C VAL A 142 1.63 3.01 1.88
N LEU A 143 0.66 2.99 2.78
CA LEU A 143 -0.67 3.52 2.54
C LEU A 143 -0.78 4.95 3.07
N ILE A 144 -1.18 5.85 2.19
CA ILE A 144 -1.60 7.22 2.55
C ILE A 144 -3.11 7.18 2.70
N ASN A 145 -3.58 7.24 3.95
CA ASN A 145 -4.98 7.00 4.27
C ASN A 145 -5.89 8.13 3.77
N GLU A 146 -6.91 7.76 3.02
CA GLU A 146 -7.99 8.65 2.61
C GLU A 146 -9.25 8.48 3.47
N ASP A 147 -9.34 7.38 4.21
CA ASP A 147 -10.49 7.06 5.06
C ASP A 147 -10.14 6.07 6.19
N ALA A 148 -11.11 5.79 7.04
CA ALA A 148 -10.96 4.92 8.20
C ALA A 148 -10.62 3.46 7.86
N ARG A 149 -10.85 2.98 6.64
CA ARG A 149 -10.56 1.60 6.24
C ARG A 149 -9.06 1.33 6.26
N GLY A 150 -8.27 2.27 5.71
CA GLY A 150 -6.81 2.15 5.72
C GLY A 150 -6.24 2.20 7.12
N ILE A 151 -6.74 3.11 7.96
CA ILE A 151 -6.37 3.21 9.37
C ILE A 151 -6.64 1.88 10.09
N GLY A 152 -7.81 1.28 9.84
CA GLY A 152 -8.18 0.00 10.44
C GLY A 152 -7.27 -1.15 10.03
N VAL A 153 -6.89 -1.23 8.75
CA VAL A 153 -5.98 -2.25 8.22
C VAL A 153 -4.59 -2.10 8.86
N ASN A 154 -4.03 -0.92 8.84
CA ASN A 154 -2.70 -0.66 9.40
C ASN A 154 -2.67 -0.91 10.92
N HIS A 155 -3.69 -0.46 11.63
CA HIS A 155 -3.81 -0.72 13.07
C HIS A 155 -3.90 -2.22 13.37
N ALA A 156 -4.64 -2.99 12.57
CA ALA A 156 -4.76 -4.44 12.75
C ALA A 156 -3.43 -5.18 12.55
N LEU A 157 -2.52 -4.63 11.74
CA LEU A 157 -1.23 -5.23 11.41
C LEU A 157 -0.04 -4.57 12.14
N GLY A 158 -0.28 -3.57 12.97
CA GLY A 158 0.78 -2.82 13.66
C GLY A 158 1.68 -2.02 12.71
N ILE A 159 1.12 -1.60 11.57
CA ILE A 159 1.77 -0.72 10.60
C ILE A 159 1.41 0.74 10.93
N GLU A 160 2.38 1.63 10.86
CA GLU A 160 2.14 3.06 11.06
C GLU A 160 1.24 3.67 9.99
N ASN A 161 0.43 4.65 10.40
CA ASN A 161 -0.47 5.36 9.50
C ASN A 161 0.14 6.67 8.98
N ILE A 162 -0.05 6.93 7.69
CA ILE A 162 0.13 8.24 7.08
C ILE A 162 -1.25 8.76 6.71
N ASP A 163 -1.73 9.78 7.43
CA ASP A 163 -3.08 10.29 7.27
C ASP A 163 -3.08 11.60 6.47
N CYS A 164 -3.87 11.63 5.40
CA CYS A 164 -4.14 12.84 4.62
C CYS A 164 -5.39 13.60 5.09
N LEU A 165 -6.08 13.11 6.13
CA LEU A 165 -7.35 13.63 6.59
C LEU A 165 -7.21 14.50 7.84
N LEU A 166 -7.91 15.64 7.87
CA LEU A 166 -8.16 16.39 9.11
C LEU A 166 -9.16 15.63 9.98
N LYS A 167 -8.77 15.33 11.21
CA LYS A 167 -9.55 14.53 12.18
C LYS A 167 -10.95 15.12 12.53
N ASN A 168 -11.26 16.36 12.21
CA ASN A 168 -12.45 17.07 12.74
C ASN A 168 -13.35 17.75 11.71
N SER A 169 -13.23 17.52 10.42
CA SER A 169 -14.10 18.19 9.45
C SER A 169 -15.04 17.23 8.74
N LYS A 170 -16.34 17.61 8.66
CA LYS A 170 -17.31 16.96 7.77
C LYS A 170 -16.96 17.11 6.28
N VAL A 171 -15.97 17.94 5.98
CA VAL A 171 -15.43 18.16 4.64
C VAL A 171 -14.01 17.60 4.66
N ILE A 172 -13.77 16.58 3.85
CA ILE A 172 -12.43 16.02 3.63
C ILE A 172 -11.60 17.07 2.91
N LYS A 173 -10.83 17.84 3.68
CA LYS A 173 -9.81 18.75 3.14
C LYS A 173 -8.45 18.12 3.36
N PRO A 174 -7.52 18.29 2.43
CA PRO A 174 -6.14 17.88 2.64
C PRO A 174 -5.59 18.60 3.90
N SER A 175 -5.08 17.82 4.84
CA SER A 175 -4.61 18.35 6.12
C SER A 175 -3.23 18.99 6.04
N VAL A 176 -2.51 18.73 4.96
CA VAL A 176 -1.09 19.09 4.81
C VAL A 176 -0.80 19.58 3.40
N SER A 177 0.22 20.41 3.22
CA SER A 177 0.71 20.75 1.88
C SER A 177 1.40 19.55 1.22
N ASN A 178 1.54 19.57 -0.11
CA ASN A 178 2.30 18.54 -0.84
C ASN A 178 3.71 18.36 -0.26
N GLN A 179 4.39 19.45 0.05
CA GLN A 179 5.74 19.43 0.61
C GLN A 179 5.81 18.74 1.97
N ILE A 180 4.81 18.95 2.82
CA ILE A 180 4.71 18.28 4.12
C ILE A 180 4.48 16.78 3.92
N LEU A 181 3.57 16.39 3.01
CA LEU A 181 3.32 14.98 2.72
C LEU A 181 4.58 14.28 2.16
N GLU A 182 5.29 14.93 1.24
CA GLU A 182 6.57 14.42 0.70
C GLU A 182 7.58 14.18 1.82
N THR A 183 7.69 15.11 2.77
CA THR A 183 8.58 14.98 3.95
C THR A 183 8.16 13.82 4.83
N ILE A 184 6.86 13.70 5.18
CA ILE A 184 6.34 12.61 6.00
C ILE A 184 6.62 11.25 5.33
N VAL A 185 6.34 11.13 4.03
CA VAL A 185 6.61 9.90 3.28
C VAL A 185 8.10 9.58 3.26
N LEU A 186 8.96 10.59 3.06
CA LEU A 186 10.40 10.41 3.06
C LEU A 186 10.92 9.91 4.41
N ASP A 187 10.50 10.54 5.49
CA ASP A 187 10.94 10.18 6.84
C ASP A 187 10.44 8.77 7.21
N TYR A 188 9.22 8.45 6.80
CA TYR A 188 8.69 7.10 6.99
C TYR A 188 9.48 6.05 6.17
N LEU A 189 9.81 6.31 4.92
CA LEU A 189 10.63 5.41 4.10
C LEU A 189 12.02 5.20 4.73
N ARG A 190 12.66 6.28 5.19
CA ARG A 190 13.94 6.18 5.92
C ARG A 190 13.83 5.35 7.19
N TYR A 191 12.76 5.57 7.95
CA TYR A 191 12.49 4.82 9.18
C TYR A 191 12.33 3.32 8.91
N ILE A 192 11.50 2.93 7.93
CA ILE A 192 11.29 1.53 7.61
C ILE A 192 12.56 0.86 7.06
N GLU A 193 13.34 1.55 6.22
CA GLU A 193 14.63 1.08 5.71
C GLU A 193 15.62 0.88 6.88
N LYS A 194 15.80 1.89 7.73
CA LYS A 194 16.72 1.85 8.88
C LYS A 194 16.34 0.76 9.90
N SER A 195 15.05 0.48 10.08
CA SER A 195 14.55 -0.57 10.96
C SER A 195 14.61 -1.98 10.36
N GLY A 196 15.14 -2.16 9.14
CA GLY A 196 15.14 -3.42 8.42
C GLY A 196 13.73 -3.94 8.15
N TYR A 197 12.79 -3.02 7.89
CA TYR A 197 11.37 -3.33 7.62
C TYR A 197 10.67 -4.09 8.75
N MET A 198 11.08 -3.87 9.98
CA MET A 198 10.64 -4.65 11.15
C MET A 198 9.11 -4.69 11.29
N GLN A 199 8.40 -3.56 11.08
CA GLN A 199 6.94 -3.53 11.18
C GLN A 199 6.26 -4.41 10.12
N TYR A 200 6.80 -4.49 8.90
CA TYR A 200 6.30 -5.38 7.86
C TYR A 200 6.59 -6.84 8.18
N ARG A 201 7.76 -7.17 8.71
CA ARG A 201 8.08 -8.53 9.19
C ARG A 201 7.10 -8.99 10.27
N ARG A 202 6.74 -8.10 11.21
CA ARG A 202 5.71 -8.37 12.23
C ARG A 202 4.33 -8.55 11.61
N ALA A 203 3.95 -7.67 10.68
CA ALA A 203 2.67 -7.75 9.98
C ALA A 203 2.54 -9.09 9.21
N TYR A 204 3.58 -9.54 8.52
CA TYR A 204 3.56 -10.84 7.84
C TYR A 204 3.46 -12.02 8.80
N LYS A 205 4.16 -11.98 9.93
CA LYS A 205 4.01 -13.00 10.98
C LYS A 205 2.56 -13.05 11.46
N GLN A 206 1.94 -11.91 11.71
CA GLN A 206 0.56 -11.80 12.15
C GLN A 206 -0.45 -12.28 11.09
N ILE A 207 -0.23 -11.93 9.81
CA ILE A 207 -1.05 -12.45 8.69
C ILE A 207 -0.99 -13.98 8.65
N ARG A 208 0.19 -14.57 8.82
CA ARG A 208 0.36 -16.03 8.87
C ARG A 208 -0.36 -16.66 10.06
N GLU A 209 -0.27 -16.05 11.23
CA GLU A 209 -0.98 -16.50 12.43
C GLU A 209 -2.51 -16.46 12.21
N TYR A 210 -3.04 -15.37 11.67
CA TYR A 210 -4.45 -15.26 11.34
C TYR A 210 -4.88 -16.29 10.30
N PHE A 211 -4.04 -16.55 9.31
CA PHE A 211 -4.32 -17.60 8.31
C PHE A 211 -4.42 -18.98 8.93
N ASN A 212 -3.51 -19.35 9.84
CA ASN A 212 -3.56 -20.63 10.52
C ASN A 212 -4.84 -20.78 11.35
N VAL A 213 -5.28 -19.71 12.01
CA VAL A 213 -6.57 -19.68 12.73
C VAL A 213 -7.75 -19.86 11.78
N ALA A 214 -7.75 -19.14 10.64
CA ALA A 214 -8.80 -19.26 9.62
C ALA A 214 -8.86 -20.66 9.04
N LYS A 215 -7.71 -21.27 8.72
CA LYS A 215 -7.60 -22.64 8.20
C LYS A 215 -8.15 -23.66 9.20
N SER A 216 -7.78 -23.57 10.48
CA SER A 216 -8.27 -24.46 11.53
C SER A 216 -9.78 -24.31 11.74
N PHE A 217 -10.29 -23.08 11.67
CA PHE A 217 -11.72 -22.81 11.78
C PHE A 217 -12.51 -23.45 10.63
N ILE A 218 -12.04 -23.29 9.39
CA ILE A 218 -12.68 -23.90 8.20
C ILE A 218 -12.62 -25.42 8.28
N ALA A 219 -11.48 -26.01 8.68
CA ALA A 219 -11.32 -27.45 8.81
C ALA A 219 -12.23 -28.06 9.90
N GLY A 220 -12.56 -27.30 10.94
CA GLY A 220 -13.49 -27.72 12.00
C GLY A 220 -14.97 -27.56 11.63
N MET A 221 -15.28 -26.96 10.45
CA MET A 221 -16.65 -26.82 9.93
C MET A 221 -17.00 -27.91 8.91
N ILE A 222 -16.05 -28.70 8.46
CA ILE A 222 -16.20 -29.82 7.51
C ILE A 222 -16.18 -31.12 8.31
#